data_33605a18466ef7209fe73976814a6f39
#
_entry.id   33605a18466ef7209fe73976814a6f39
#
_cell.length_a   1.000
_cell.length_b   1.000
_cell.length_c   1.000
_cell.angle_alpha   90.00
_cell.angle_beta   90.00
_cell.angle_gamma   90.00
#
_symmetry.space_group_name_H-M   'P 1'
#
loop_
_entity.id
_entity.type
_entity.pdbx_description
1 polymer ?
#
loop_
_entity_poly.entity_id
_entity_poly.type
_entity_poly.pdbx_seq_one_letter_code
_entity_poly.pdbx_strand_id
1 'polypeptide(L)'
;GILFDTGHGNGSFWFRIAVPAMKQGFQPDTISTDLHKASRMRANATMDITMSKFLAMGMTWQEVVYRSTQKPAEVIRRPELGHIGVGAGADIAILNVCEGEFGFVDSGLARIKGTQKVDCRLTMRAGNIVWDDEGISTLGWEEAGDYKHVP
;
A
#
# COMPACT_ATOMS: atom_id res chain seq x y z
N GLY A 1 -23.83 8.10 -6.72
CA GLY A 1 -22.80 8.65 -7.61
C GLY A 1 -21.92 7.53 -8.18
N ILE A 2 -21.05 7.87 -9.10
CA ILE A 2 -20.04 6.94 -9.63
C ILE A 2 -18.84 6.96 -8.68
N LEU A 3 -18.33 5.79 -8.33
CA LEU A 3 -17.11 5.60 -7.54
C LEU A 3 -15.94 5.29 -8.48
N PHE A 4 -14.79 5.86 -8.18
CA PHE A 4 -13.57 5.68 -8.96
C PHE A 4 -12.51 4.95 -8.14
N ASP A 5 -12.05 3.81 -8.64
CA ASP A 5 -10.90 3.10 -8.11
C ASP A 5 -9.67 3.33 -8.96
N THR A 6 -8.51 3.42 -8.32
CA THR A 6 -7.27 3.68 -9.05
C THR A 6 -6.76 2.48 -9.82
N GLY A 7 -6.99 1.26 -9.42
CA GLY A 7 -6.55 0.04 -10.10
C GLY A 7 -5.24 0.21 -10.88
N HIS A 8 -4.09 0.33 -10.20
CA HIS A 8 -2.82 0.79 -10.83
C HIS A 8 -2.41 -0.03 -12.07
N GLY A 9 -2.46 -1.35 -11.96
CA GLY A 9 -2.15 -2.28 -13.05
C GLY A 9 -0.82 -2.04 -13.77
N ASN A 10 -0.75 -2.58 -14.98
CA ASN A 10 0.42 -2.42 -15.86
C ASN A 10 0.24 -1.33 -16.94
N GLY A 11 -0.98 -0.87 -17.17
CA GLY A 11 -1.30 0.09 -18.25
C GLY A 11 -2.26 1.21 -17.84
N SER A 12 -2.81 1.18 -16.63
CA SER A 12 -3.95 2.01 -16.25
C SER A 12 -3.56 3.28 -15.50
N PHE A 13 -2.41 3.34 -14.86
CA PHE A 13 -1.99 4.46 -14.03
C PHE A 13 -0.87 5.28 -14.68
N TRP A 14 -1.16 6.54 -15.01
CA TRP A 14 -0.24 7.46 -15.69
C TRP A 14 -0.16 8.80 -14.95
N PHE A 15 1.02 9.22 -14.52
CA PHE A 15 1.20 10.51 -13.85
C PHE A 15 0.74 11.70 -14.68
N ARG A 16 0.93 11.65 -16.01
CA ARG A 16 0.44 12.71 -16.92
C ARG A 16 -1.07 12.89 -16.92
N ILE A 17 -1.82 11.90 -16.41
CA ILE A 17 -3.28 11.96 -16.24
C ILE A 17 -3.61 12.24 -14.77
N ALA A 18 -3.04 11.45 -13.85
CA ALA A 18 -3.38 11.51 -12.43
C ALA A 18 -3.01 12.86 -11.79
N VAL A 19 -1.81 13.38 -12.06
CA VAL A 19 -1.33 14.63 -11.46
C VAL A 19 -2.21 15.84 -11.87
N PRO A 20 -2.53 16.08 -13.15
CA PRO A 20 -3.45 17.16 -13.52
C PRO A 20 -4.86 16.97 -12.98
N ALA A 21 -5.38 15.74 -12.94
CA ALA A 21 -6.70 15.45 -12.38
C ALA A 21 -6.77 15.81 -10.90
N MET A 22 -5.78 15.40 -10.11
CA MET A 22 -5.70 15.74 -8.68
C MET A 22 -5.56 17.25 -8.45
N LYS A 23 -4.78 17.96 -9.25
CA LYS A 23 -4.68 19.43 -9.19
C LYS A 23 -5.99 20.15 -9.49
N GLN A 24 -6.89 19.53 -10.24
CA GLN A 24 -8.25 20.03 -10.52
C GLN A 24 -9.27 19.59 -9.47
N GLY A 25 -8.82 18.95 -8.37
CA GLY A 25 -9.68 18.52 -7.27
C GLY A 25 -10.29 17.12 -7.45
N PHE A 26 -9.97 16.40 -8.54
CA PHE A 26 -10.41 15.02 -8.70
C PHE A 26 -9.47 14.10 -7.92
N GLN A 27 -10.04 13.33 -6.99
CA GLN A 27 -9.33 12.28 -6.26
C GLN A 27 -10.09 10.96 -6.40
N PRO A 28 -9.41 9.81 -6.55
CA PRO A 28 -10.08 8.52 -6.58
C PRO A 28 -10.74 8.22 -5.22
N ASP A 29 -11.87 7.54 -5.22
CA ASP A 29 -12.54 7.11 -3.99
C ASP A 29 -11.74 6.02 -3.28
N THR A 30 -11.16 5.10 -4.05
CA THR A 30 -10.35 3.99 -3.53
C THR A 30 -9.00 3.89 -4.25
N ILE A 31 -8.02 3.35 -3.54
CA ILE A 31 -6.68 3.08 -4.06
C ILE A 31 -6.47 1.56 -4.03
N SER A 32 -6.25 0.97 -5.20
CA SER A 32 -5.93 -0.44 -5.36
C SER A 32 -4.77 -0.65 -6.32
N THR A 33 -4.23 -1.85 -6.36
CA THR A 33 -2.99 -2.14 -7.11
C THR A 33 -3.22 -2.81 -8.44
N ASP A 34 -4.29 -3.60 -8.61
CA ASP A 34 -4.40 -4.54 -9.73
C ASP A 34 -3.08 -5.33 -9.91
N LEU A 35 -2.58 -5.89 -8.79
CA LEU A 35 -1.26 -6.49 -8.74
C LEU A 35 -1.23 -7.82 -9.50
N HIS A 36 -0.39 -7.88 -10.51
CA HIS A 36 -0.05 -9.09 -11.26
C HIS A 36 1.43 -9.05 -11.68
N LYS A 37 1.94 -10.13 -12.27
CA LYS A 37 3.36 -10.26 -12.60
C LYS A 37 3.93 -9.04 -13.36
N ALA A 38 3.24 -8.58 -14.40
CA ALA A 38 3.74 -7.48 -15.22
C ALA A 38 3.72 -6.13 -14.48
N SER A 39 2.67 -5.83 -13.70
CA SER A 39 2.60 -4.58 -12.91
C SER A 39 3.63 -4.57 -11.79
N ARG A 40 3.94 -5.73 -11.19
CA ARG A 40 5.01 -5.86 -10.19
C ARG A 40 6.39 -5.60 -10.79
N MET A 41 6.65 -6.17 -11.98
CA MET A 41 7.98 -6.13 -12.60
C MET A 41 8.30 -4.79 -13.28
N ARG A 42 7.31 -4.09 -13.84
CA ARG A 42 7.53 -2.84 -14.58
C ARG A 42 7.32 -1.60 -13.73
N ALA A 43 6.12 -1.42 -13.20
CA ALA A 43 5.72 -0.20 -12.51
C ALA A 43 5.84 -0.31 -10.98
N ASN A 44 6.30 -1.47 -10.48
CA ASN A 44 6.37 -1.76 -9.05
C ASN A 44 5.06 -1.38 -8.32
N ALA A 45 3.93 -1.91 -8.82
CA ALA A 45 2.60 -1.57 -8.33
C ALA A 45 2.22 -2.40 -7.09
N THR A 46 3.10 -2.50 -6.10
CA THR A 46 2.75 -2.99 -4.77
C THR A 46 1.93 -1.95 -4.02
N MET A 47 1.22 -2.34 -2.97
CA MET A 47 0.33 -1.43 -2.25
C MET A 47 1.10 -0.28 -1.59
N ASP A 48 2.18 -0.57 -0.91
CA ASP A 48 3.10 0.40 -0.29
C ASP A 48 3.65 1.41 -1.31
N ILE A 49 4.12 0.95 -2.47
CA ILE A 49 4.60 1.82 -3.55
C ILE A 49 3.46 2.60 -4.19
N THR A 50 2.28 2.02 -4.35
CA THR A 50 1.10 2.74 -4.86
C THR A 50 0.69 3.84 -3.90
N MET A 51 0.62 3.57 -2.60
CA MET A 51 0.40 4.57 -1.55
C MET A 51 1.43 5.70 -1.62
N SER A 52 2.72 5.35 -1.78
CA SER A 52 3.82 6.32 -1.91
C SER A 52 3.66 7.24 -3.12
N LYS A 53 3.14 6.73 -4.25
CA LYS A 53 2.84 7.54 -5.44
C LYS A 53 1.76 8.60 -5.16
N PHE A 54 0.74 8.25 -4.37
CA PHE A 54 -0.30 9.21 -3.97
C PHE A 54 0.22 10.27 -3.01
N LEU A 55 1.12 9.92 -2.06
CA LEU A 55 1.84 10.91 -1.24
C LEU A 55 2.66 11.86 -2.13
N ALA A 56 3.40 11.33 -3.10
CA ALA A 56 4.18 12.14 -4.04
C ALA A 56 3.33 13.06 -4.92
N MET A 57 2.05 12.75 -5.11
CA MET A 57 1.08 13.60 -5.82
C MET A 57 0.36 14.60 -4.91
N GLY A 58 0.66 14.61 -3.60
CA GLY A 58 0.15 15.60 -2.64
C GLY A 58 -1.04 15.15 -1.79
N MET A 59 -1.41 13.86 -1.81
CA MET A 59 -2.38 13.32 -0.86
C MET A 59 -1.78 13.24 0.54
N THR A 60 -2.57 13.47 1.57
CA THR A 60 -2.13 13.29 2.96
C THR A 60 -2.04 11.79 3.31
N TRP A 61 -1.23 11.46 4.31
CA TRP A 61 -1.13 10.09 4.82
C TRP A 61 -2.49 9.52 5.24
N GLN A 62 -3.29 10.31 5.95
CA GLN A 62 -4.61 9.91 6.40
C GLN A 62 -5.56 9.58 5.24
N GLU A 63 -5.55 10.40 4.19
CA GLU A 63 -6.36 10.16 2.99
C GLU A 63 -5.92 8.89 2.26
N VAL A 64 -4.61 8.67 2.12
CA VAL A 64 -4.06 7.48 1.47
C VAL A 64 -4.47 6.22 2.23
N VAL A 65 -4.30 6.21 3.57
CA VAL A 65 -4.71 5.07 4.41
C VAL A 65 -6.22 4.83 4.31
N TYR A 66 -7.04 5.86 4.49
CA TYR A 66 -8.50 5.74 4.40
C TYR A 66 -8.97 5.13 3.08
N ARG A 67 -8.42 5.63 1.95
CA ARG A 67 -8.77 5.18 0.60
C ARG A 67 -8.21 3.80 0.25
N SER A 68 -7.25 3.31 1.03
CA SER A 68 -6.65 1.99 0.87
C SER A 68 -7.23 0.93 1.82
N THR A 69 -8.03 1.32 2.81
CA THR A 69 -8.53 0.43 3.87
C THR A 69 -10.03 0.58 4.09
N GLN A 70 -10.46 1.58 4.84
CA GLN A 70 -11.85 1.75 5.24
C GLN A 70 -12.77 2.04 4.05
N LYS A 71 -12.37 2.94 3.16
CA LYS A 71 -13.19 3.29 2.00
C LYS A 71 -13.49 2.11 1.07
N PRO A 72 -12.53 1.26 0.69
CA PRO A 72 -12.83 0.03 -0.05
C PRO A 72 -13.82 -0.89 0.68
N ALA A 73 -13.69 -1.05 2.00
CA ALA A 73 -14.61 -1.85 2.80
C ALA A 73 -16.05 -1.31 2.75
N GLU A 74 -16.23 0.01 2.86
CA GLU A 74 -17.52 0.67 2.69
C GLU A 74 -18.11 0.43 1.29
N VAL A 75 -17.30 0.55 0.23
CA VAL A 75 -17.71 0.37 -1.16
C VAL A 75 -18.23 -1.04 -1.42
N ILE A 76 -17.56 -2.05 -0.87
CA ILE A 76 -18.00 -3.46 -0.98
C ILE A 76 -19.05 -3.85 0.08
N ARG A 77 -19.52 -2.90 0.90
CA ARG A 77 -20.51 -3.10 1.97
C ARG A 77 -20.06 -4.11 3.02
N ARG A 78 -18.79 -4.07 3.39
CA ARG A 78 -18.17 -4.88 4.43
C ARG A 78 -17.58 -3.97 5.52
N PRO A 79 -18.44 -3.25 6.31
CA PRO A 79 -17.97 -2.26 7.29
C PRO A 79 -17.18 -2.87 8.45
N GLU A 80 -17.24 -4.20 8.62
CA GLU A 80 -16.42 -4.93 9.59
C GLU A 80 -14.94 -5.06 9.19
N LEU A 81 -14.59 -4.63 7.96
CA LEU A 81 -13.23 -4.63 7.42
C LEU A 81 -12.64 -3.22 7.38
N GLY A 82 -11.35 -3.13 7.14
CA GLY A 82 -10.65 -1.87 6.88
C GLY A 82 -10.41 -0.99 8.10
N HIS A 83 -10.59 -1.52 9.33
CA HIS A 83 -10.31 -0.84 10.58
C HIS A 83 -9.70 -1.79 11.62
N ILE A 84 -9.12 -1.22 12.69
CA ILE A 84 -8.49 -1.95 13.80
C ILE A 84 -9.28 -1.83 15.11
N GLY A 85 -10.59 -1.63 15.01
CA GLY A 85 -11.48 -1.56 16.18
C GLY A 85 -11.56 -2.91 16.93
N VAL A 86 -11.95 -2.85 18.20
CA VAL A 86 -12.15 -4.07 19.01
C VAL A 86 -13.21 -4.95 18.36
N GLY A 87 -12.90 -6.24 18.16
CA GLY A 87 -13.77 -7.21 17.51
C GLY A 87 -13.58 -7.32 15.98
N ALA A 88 -12.80 -6.46 15.36
CA ALA A 88 -12.40 -6.61 13.96
C ALA A 88 -11.45 -7.80 13.76
N GLY A 89 -11.44 -8.35 12.55
CA GLY A 89 -10.46 -9.36 12.17
C GLY A 89 -9.03 -8.80 12.27
N ALA A 90 -8.08 -9.60 12.76
CA ALA A 90 -6.70 -9.19 12.91
C ALA A 90 -5.92 -9.30 11.58
N ASP A 91 -6.40 -8.59 10.55
CA ASP A 91 -5.74 -8.39 9.26
C ASP A 91 -5.07 -6.99 9.31
N ILE A 92 -3.79 -6.95 9.70
CA ILE A 92 -3.09 -5.72 10.06
C ILE A 92 -1.79 -5.61 9.27
N ALA A 93 -1.52 -4.41 8.73
CA ALA A 93 -0.21 -4.04 8.21
C ALA A 93 0.42 -2.95 9.09
N ILE A 94 1.67 -3.16 9.49
CA ILE A 94 2.50 -2.13 10.11
C ILE A 94 3.32 -1.48 9.02
N LEU A 95 3.08 -0.19 8.81
CA LEU A 95 3.70 0.59 7.77
C LEU A 95 4.60 1.67 8.38
N ASN A 96 5.76 1.88 7.77
CA ASN A 96 6.65 3.01 8.07
C ASN A 96 6.62 4.02 6.92
N VAL A 97 6.58 5.31 7.24
CA VAL A 97 6.73 6.39 6.26
C VAL A 97 8.15 6.93 6.37
N CYS A 98 8.99 6.54 5.42
CA CYS A 98 10.38 7.00 5.35
C CYS A 98 10.45 8.37 4.67
N GLU A 99 11.20 9.29 5.27
CA GLU A 99 11.52 10.59 4.66
C GLU A 99 12.82 10.50 3.86
N GLY A 100 12.87 11.15 2.70
CA GLY A 100 14.05 11.14 1.83
C GLY A 100 13.74 11.58 0.41
N GLU A 101 14.65 11.32 -0.53
CA GLU A 101 14.44 11.55 -1.96
C GLU A 101 14.15 10.23 -2.67
N PHE A 102 12.94 10.07 -3.15
CA PHE A 102 12.48 8.86 -3.82
C PHE A 102 12.02 9.14 -5.25
N GLY A 103 12.10 8.12 -6.09
CA GLY A 103 11.55 8.14 -7.44
C GLY A 103 10.56 7.01 -7.65
N PHE A 104 9.37 7.35 -8.17
CA PHE A 104 8.32 6.39 -8.47
C PHE A 104 8.02 6.40 -9.96
N VAL A 105 7.75 5.22 -10.51
CA VAL A 105 7.50 5.03 -11.95
C VAL A 105 6.05 4.65 -12.18
N ASP A 106 5.41 5.25 -13.18
CA ASP A 106 4.06 4.92 -13.60
C ASP A 106 4.00 3.77 -14.63
N SER A 107 2.80 3.42 -15.08
CA SER A 107 2.61 2.38 -16.10
C SER A 107 3.24 2.71 -17.46
N GLY A 108 3.46 3.98 -17.76
CA GLY A 108 4.13 4.46 -18.96
C GLY A 108 5.64 4.63 -18.81
N LEU A 109 6.21 4.21 -17.67
CA LEU A 109 7.63 4.36 -17.30
C LEU A 109 8.07 5.83 -17.11
N ALA A 110 7.14 6.75 -16.91
CA ALA A 110 7.45 8.10 -16.48
C ALA A 110 7.71 8.14 -14.96
N ARG A 111 8.58 9.07 -14.53
CA ARG A 111 9.01 9.18 -13.13
C ARG A 111 8.46 10.42 -12.48
N ILE A 112 7.94 10.28 -11.25
CA ILE A 112 7.70 11.37 -10.31
C ILE A 112 8.70 11.31 -9.15
N LYS A 113 9.09 12.47 -8.61
CA LYS A 113 9.86 12.56 -7.36
C LYS A 113 8.91 12.70 -6.19
N GLY A 114 9.26 12.09 -5.07
CA GLY A 114 8.56 12.24 -3.79
C GLY A 114 9.56 12.33 -2.64
N THR A 115 9.11 12.89 -1.53
CA THR A 115 9.90 13.02 -0.30
C THR A 115 9.56 11.97 0.74
N GLN A 116 8.52 11.20 0.49
CA GLN A 116 8.03 10.15 1.38
C GLN A 116 7.88 8.83 0.65
N LYS A 117 8.22 7.74 1.32
CA LYS A 117 8.04 6.36 0.85
C LYS A 117 7.43 5.52 1.95
N VAL A 118 6.42 4.76 1.62
CA VAL A 118 5.81 3.77 2.51
C VAL A 118 6.57 2.45 2.37
N ASP A 119 6.98 1.88 3.50
CA ASP A 119 7.55 0.54 3.59
C ASP A 119 6.68 -0.32 4.52
N CYS A 120 6.33 -1.53 4.08
CA CYS A 120 5.61 -2.49 4.91
C CYS A 120 6.60 -3.26 5.79
N ARG A 121 6.48 -3.11 7.09
CA ARG A 121 7.38 -3.72 8.09
C ARG A 121 6.88 -5.08 8.56
N LEU A 122 5.56 -5.24 8.69
CA LEU A 122 4.94 -6.47 9.14
C LEU A 122 3.53 -6.58 8.58
N THR A 123 3.11 -7.79 8.24
CA THR A 123 1.72 -8.07 7.88
C THR A 123 1.19 -9.24 8.69
N MET A 124 0.01 -9.06 9.27
CA MET A 124 -0.78 -10.10 9.91
C MET A 124 -2.00 -10.43 9.08
N ARG A 125 -2.38 -11.70 9.07
CA ARG A 125 -3.66 -12.19 8.53
C ARG A 125 -4.32 -13.13 9.55
N ALA A 126 -5.53 -12.79 9.91
CA ALA A 126 -6.30 -13.53 10.94
C ALA A 126 -5.45 -13.76 12.22
N GLY A 127 -4.68 -12.76 12.66
CA GLY A 127 -3.83 -12.83 13.83
C GLY A 127 -2.48 -13.53 13.65
N ASN A 128 -2.22 -14.12 12.47
CA ASN A 128 -0.94 -14.77 12.19
C ASN A 128 -0.03 -13.84 11.39
N ILE A 129 1.25 -13.75 11.77
CA ILE A 129 2.25 -13.00 11.02
C ILE A 129 2.56 -13.76 9.74
N VAL A 130 2.37 -13.10 8.59
CA VAL A 130 2.60 -13.68 7.25
C VAL A 130 3.73 -12.99 6.49
N TRP A 131 4.16 -11.83 6.98
CA TRP A 131 5.32 -11.09 6.48
C TRP A 131 5.96 -10.33 7.65
N ASP A 132 7.27 -10.39 7.75
CA ASP A 132 8.08 -9.68 8.74
C ASP A 132 9.41 -9.29 8.07
N ASP A 133 9.54 -8.02 7.72
CA ASP A 133 10.64 -7.52 6.89
C ASP A 133 12.01 -7.60 7.58
N GLU A 134 12.03 -7.31 8.88
CA GLU A 134 13.27 -7.25 9.68
C GLU A 134 13.29 -8.26 10.83
N GLY A 135 12.37 -9.20 10.87
CA GLY A 135 12.28 -10.18 11.95
C GLY A 135 11.91 -9.57 13.31
N ILE A 136 11.15 -8.45 13.31
CA ILE A 136 10.75 -7.75 14.55
C ILE A 136 9.91 -8.60 15.50
N SER A 137 9.31 -9.67 14.98
CA SER A 137 8.53 -10.63 15.76
C SER A 137 9.32 -11.88 16.15
N THR A 138 10.61 -11.97 15.79
CA THR A 138 11.46 -13.14 16.03
C THR A 138 12.46 -12.87 17.15
N LEU A 139 12.94 -13.93 17.77
CA LEU A 139 14.01 -13.84 18.78
C LEU A 139 15.35 -13.52 18.11
N GLY A 140 16.24 -12.87 18.85
CA GLY A 140 17.64 -12.74 18.45
C GLY A 140 18.29 -14.11 18.25
N TRP A 141 19.30 -14.19 17.39
CA TRP A 141 19.93 -15.47 17.04
C TRP A 141 20.58 -16.16 18.25
N GLU A 142 21.05 -15.41 19.26
CA GLU A 142 21.58 -15.94 20.51
C GLU A 142 20.51 -16.61 21.37
N GLU A 143 19.23 -16.19 21.23
CA GLU A 143 18.11 -16.66 22.04
C GLU A 143 17.22 -17.66 21.31
N ALA A 144 17.48 -17.90 20.03
CA ALA A 144 16.60 -18.69 19.15
C ALA A 144 16.61 -20.20 19.49
N GLY A 145 17.56 -20.67 20.27
CA GLY A 145 17.72 -22.09 20.61
C GLY A 145 18.09 -22.95 19.41
N ASP A 146 17.69 -24.21 19.40
CA ASP A 146 17.98 -25.12 18.30
C ASP A 146 17.20 -24.76 17.02
N TYR A 147 17.91 -24.58 15.92
CA TYR A 147 17.29 -24.31 14.63
C TYR A 147 16.53 -25.52 14.11
N LYS A 148 15.26 -25.35 13.80
CA LYS A 148 14.47 -26.37 13.12
C LYS A 148 14.68 -26.27 11.61
N HIS A 149 15.00 -27.39 10.99
CA HIS A 149 15.04 -27.45 9.52
C HIS A 149 13.64 -27.18 8.96
N VAL A 150 13.55 -26.19 8.08
CA VAL A 150 12.31 -25.92 7.33
C VAL A 150 12.37 -26.76 6.06
N PRO A 151 11.41 -27.67 5.84
CA PRO A 151 11.38 -28.56 4.69
C PRO A 151 11.16 -27.82 3.37
#